data_8402680e3e019380a69ecbda6ff05ecc
#
_entry.id   8402680e3e019380a69ecbda6ff05ecc
#
_cell.length_a   1.000
_cell.length_b   1.000
_cell.length_c   1.000
_cell.angle_alpha   90.00
_cell.angle_beta   90.00
_cell.angle_gamma   90.00
#
_symmetry.space_group_name_H-M   'P 1'
#
loop_
_entity.id
_entity.type
_entity.pdbx_description
1 polymer ?
#
loop_
_entity_poly.entity_id
_entity_poly.type
_entity_poly.pdbx_seq_one_letter_code
_entity_poly.pdbx_strand_id
1 'polypeptide(L)'
;MSSFNPKSCGAKCDICPLGPEGPLHKDEWRPVGGEFHRGASIIAIAEAPGPDETQHGRPLVGRAGSEWGNALTLSNRSRPDVDLDHVISCKPPGQESGSWRRMEKSLDRLNRKRVKQGKDPYPHPAICCRPRLLNVVSKYDKVITLGKTATTALTGQSSSIQSMRGGPMQVDDNWDWVPENGTRKLLPMLHPSFILRAPSWRHVLHSDMAKAFRWFDGTLRWTDPDSVINPTPQELREWLAQPAPFWAYDVETDGIEPLECNLRTIAIA
;
A
#
# COMPACT_ATOMS: atom_id res chain seq x y z
N MET A 1 8.22 -9.82 28.02
CA MET A 1 7.64 -10.13 26.70
C MET A 1 8.77 -10.68 25.84
N SER A 2 8.61 -11.87 25.24
CA SER A 2 9.63 -12.40 24.32
C SER A 2 9.72 -11.46 23.10
N SER A 3 10.91 -10.97 22.78
CA SER A 3 11.13 -10.14 21.60
C SER A 3 10.85 -10.98 20.34
N PHE A 4 10.07 -10.43 19.42
CA PHE A 4 9.83 -11.06 18.12
C PHE A 4 11.17 -11.29 17.38
N ASN A 5 11.38 -12.47 16.83
CA ASN A 5 12.56 -12.79 16.04
C ASN A 5 12.15 -13.16 14.61
N PRO A 6 12.41 -12.30 13.61
CA PRO A 6 12.04 -12.56 12.22
C PRO A 6 12.72 -13.81 11.62
N LYS A 7 13.88 -14.20 12.14
CA LYS A 7 14.62 -15.38 11.70
C LYS A 7 13.83 -16.67 11.93
N SER A 8 13.08 -16.76 13.04
CA SER A 8 12.21 -17.91 13.31
C SER A 8 11.06 -18.06 12.31
N CYS A 9 10.75 -16.99 11.56
CA CYS A 9 9.74 -16.97 10.53
C CYS A 9 10.31 -17.01 9.09
N GLY A 10 11.61 -17.32 8.94
CA GLY A 10 12.27 -17.49 7.65
C GLY A 10 13.04 -16.27 7.10
N ALA A 11 13.12 -15.17 7.85
CA ALA A 11 13.94 -14.03 7.42
C ALA A 11 15.45 -14.35 7.50
N LYS A 12 16.21 -13.90 6.49
CA LYS A 12 17.66 -14.10 6.39
C LYS A 12 18.42 -12.99 7.15
N CYS A 13 18.25 -12.94 8.47
CA CYS A 13 18.78 -11.88 9.32
C CYS A 13 20.31 -11.84 9.38
N ASP A 14 20.98 -13.00 9.23
CA ASP A 14 22.45 -13.11 9.34
C ASP A 14 23.19 -12.38 8.20
N ILE A 15 22.58 -12.25 7.04
CA ILE A 15 23.15 -11.53 5.88
C ILE A 15 22.50 -10.16 5.66
N CYS A 16 21.46 -9.83 6.44
CA CYS A 16 20.70 -8.60 6.28
C CYS A 16 21.47 -7.40 6.82
N PRO A 17 21.60 -6.29 6.07
CA PRO A 17 22.27 -5.10 6.58
C PRO A 17 21.53 -4.41 7.73
N LEU A 18 20.26 -4.76 7.98
CA LEU A 18 19.46 -4.36 9.16
C LEU A 18 19.37 -5.48 10.21
N GLY A 19 20.04 -6.59 10.02
CA GLY A 19 20.09 -7.69 10.98
C GLY A 19 20.90 -7.32 12.24
N PRO A 20 20.96 -8.21 13.25
CA PRO A 20 21.62 -7.92 14.52
C PRO A 20 23.10 -7.55 14.35
N GLU A 21 23.79 -8.16 13.39
CA GLU A 21 25.20 -7.88 13.04
C GLU A 21 25.34 -6.97 11.80
N GLY A 22 24.22 -6.38 11.34
CA GLY A 22 24.18 -5.63 10.11
C GLY A 22 24.75 -4.21 10.23
N PRO A 23 25.46 -3.70 9.22
CA PRO A 23 26.15 -2.40 9.26
C PRO A 23 25.21 -1.18 9.24
N LEU A 24 23.95 -1.36 8.91
CA LEU A 24 22.95 -0.30 8.95
C LEU A 24 22.15 -0.30 10.25
N HIS A 25 22.37 -1.25 11.10
CA HIS A 25 21.79 -1.30 12.44
C HIS A 25 22.64 -0.46 13.39
N LYS A 26 22.06 0.59 13.98
CA LYS A 26 22.78 1.53 14.86
C LYS A 26 22.30 1.50 16.32
N ASP A 27 21.10 1.00 16.53
CA ASP A 27 20.43 0.98 17.81
C ASP A 27 20.24 -0.47 18.29
N GLU A 28 19.65 -0.66 19.45
CA GLU A 28 19.23 -1.99 19.88
C GLU A 28 18.31 -2.63 18.83
N TRP A 29 18.64 -3.87 18.44
CA TRP A 29 17.88 -4.61 17.43
C TRP A 29 16.51 -5.00 17.98
N ARG A 30 15.49 -4.27 17.55
CA ARG A 30 14.10 -4.46 17.99
C ARG A 30 13.20 -4.66 16.77
N PRO A 31 13.16 -5.84 16.17
CA PRO A 31 12.24 -6.11 15.08
C PRO A 31 10.80 -6.13 15.58
N VAL A 32 9.90 -5.62 14.75
CA VAL A 32 8.45 -5.61 15.02
C VAL A 32 7.80 -6.76 14.28
N GLY A 33 7.07 -7.59 15.01
CA GLY A 33 6.25 -8.66 14.44
C GLY A 33 4.94 -8.15 13.86
N GLY A 34 4.26 -9.01 13.10
CA GLY A 34 2.89 -8.75 12.69
C GLY A 34 1.93 -8.79 13.88
N GLU A 35 0.76 -8.22 13.70
CA GLU A 35 -0.37 -8.31 14.62
C GLU A 35 -1.45 -9.18 13.98
N PHE A 36 -1.77 -10.29 14.63
CA PHE A 36 -2.66 -11.31 14.09
C PHE A 36 -3.81 -11.57 15.06
N HIS A 37 -5.02 -11.61 14.52
CA HIS A 37 -6.25 -11.77 15.29
C HIS A 37 -6.98 -13.04 14.87
N ARG A 38 -7.61 -13.70 15.84
CA ARG A 38 -8.38 -14.92 15.57
C ARG A 38 -9.59 -14.57 14.67
N GLY A 39 -9.64 -15.19 13.50
CA GLY A 39 -10.74 -15.03 12.56
C GLY A 39 -10.57 -13.92 11.53
N ALA A 40 -9.51 -13.12 11.59
CA ALA A 40 -9.20 -12.18 10.53
C ALA A 40 -8.86 -12.92 9.22
N SER A 41 -9.47 -12.51 8.13
CA SER A 41 -9.24 -13.07 6.78
C SER A 41 -8.60 -12.07 5.82
N ILE A 42 -8.29 -10.89 6.32
CA ILE A 42 -7.69 -9.78 5.58
C ILE A 42 -6.38 -9.43 6.25
N ILE A 43 -5.35 -9.18 5.46
CA ILE A 43 -4.08 -8.65 5.97
C ILE A 43 -3.73 -7.33 5.27
N ALA A 44 -3.22 -6.37 6.04
CA ALA A 44 -2.62 -5.17 5.50
C ALA A 44 -1.10 -5.19 5.70
N ILE A 45 -0.37 -4.97 4.61
CA ILE A 45 1.10 -4.95 4.59
C ILE A 45 1.59 -3.52 4.44
N ALA A 46 2.34 -3.05 5.43
CA ALA A 46 3.01 -1.75 5.42
C ALA A 46 4.49 -1.88 5.00
N GLU A 47 5.18 -0.76 4.85
CA GLU A 47 6.58 -0.72 4.40
C GLU A 47 7.54 -1.30 5.45
N ALA A 48 7.63 -0.68 6.59
CA ALA A 48 8.57 -0.99 7.65
C ALA A 48 8.13 -0.31 8.97
N PRO A 49 8.55 -0.81 10.13
CA PRO A 49 8.24 -0.16 11.40
C PRO A 49 8.81 1.25 11.52
N GLY A 50 8.02 2.13 12.09
CA GLY A 50 8.44 3.45 12.55
C GLY A 50 8.98 3.45 13.99
N PRO A 51 9.37 4.62 14.53
CA PRO A 51 9.85 4.73 15.91
C PRO A 51 8.84 4.25 16.95
N ASP A 52 7.60 4.74 16.87
CA ASP A 52 6.53 4.36 17.81
C ASP A 52 6.24 2.85 17.75
N GLU A 53 6.23 2.28 16.55
CA GLU A 53 6.01 0.84 16.33
C GLU A 53 7.15 0.00 16.91
N THR A 54 8.39 0.45 16.76
CA THR A 54 9.55 -0.21 17.36
C THR A 54 9.51 -0.14 18.89
N GLN A 55 9.07 0.97 19.44
CA GLN A 55 8.92 1.14 20.90
C GLN A 55 7.83 0.25 21.47
N HIS A 56 6.68 0.14 20.80
CA HIS A 56 5.52 -0.61 21.27
C HIS A 56 5.54 -2.09 20.81
N GLY A 57 6.42 -2.47 19.87
CA GLY A 57 6.48 -3.83 19.32
C GLY A 57 5.25 -4.22 18.48
N ARG A 58 4.50 -3.26 17.95
CA ARG A 58 3.23 -3.48 17.22
C ARG A 58 3.15 -2.60 15.97
N PRO A 59 2.57 -3.12 14.84
CA PRO A 59 2.35 -2.34 13.63
C PRO A 59 1.30 -1.25 13.83
N LEU A 60 1.41 -0.18 13.04
CA LEU A 60 0.43 0.91 12.96
C LEU A 60 -0.08 1.39 14.32
N VAL A 61 0.85 1.78 15.17
CA VAL A 61 0.62 2.53 16.42
C VAL A 61 1.02 4.00 16.23
N GLY A 62 0.71 4.83 17.21
CA GLY A 62 0.94 6.29 17.13
C GLY A 62 -0.01 6.97 16.13
N ARG A 63 0.37 8.14 15.63
CA ARG A 63 -0.47 8.99 14.77
C ARG A 63 -0.92 8.31 13.48
N ALA A 64 -0.05 7.54 12.83
CA ALA A 64 -0.41 6.78 11.62
C ALA A 64 -1.42 5.67 11.94
N GLY A 65 -1.30 5.04 13.11
CA GLY A 65 -2.26 4.07 13.60
C GLY A 65 -3.64 4.69 13.90
N SER A 66 -3.69 5.94 14.36
CA SER A 66 -4.95 6.67 14.52
C SER A 66 -5.65 6.92 13.18
N GLU A 67 -4.92 7.34 12.14
CA GLU A 67 -5.50 7.50 10.79
C GLU A 67 -6.01 6.17 10.22
N TRP A 68 -5.29 5.08 10.46
CA TRP A 68 -5.72 3.73 10.12
C TRP A 68 -7.01 3.34 10.84
N GLY A 69 -7.07 3.53 12.17
CA GLY A 69 -8.24 3.23 12.98
C GLY A 69 -9.47 4.02 12.56
N ASN A 70 -9.31 5.32 12.27
CA ASN A 70 -10.39 6.16 11.76
C ASN A 70 -10.94 5.66 10.43
N ALA A 71 -10.08 5.27 9.50
CA ALA A 71 -10.49 4.73 8.20
C ALA A 71 -11.25 3.40 8.34
N LEU A 72 -10.82 2.52 9.26
CA LEU A 72 -11.54 1.29 9.59
C LEU A 72 -12.93 1.58 10.15
N THR A 73 -13.02 2.44 11.15
CA THR A 73 -14.30 2.81 11.80
C THR A 73 -15.31 3.37 10.79
N LEU A 74 -14.87 4.27 9.90
CA LEU A 74 -15.71 4.82 8.83
C LEU A 74 -16.14 3.77 7.79
N SER A 75 -15.45 2.64 7.75
CA SER A 75 -15.80 1.50 6.90
C SER A 75 -16.58 0.41 7.66
N ASN A 76 -17.11 0.72 8.85
CA ASN A 76 -17.77 -0.22 9.76
C ASN A 76 -16.90 -1.43 10.08
N ARG A 77 -15.61 -1.22 10.29
CA ARG A 77 -14.63 -2.23 10.67
C ARG A 77 -13.84 -1.77 11.89
N SER A 78 -13.22 -2.73 12.52
CA SER A 78 -12.36 -2.53 13.69
C SER A 78 -10.98 -3.11 13.47
N ARG A 79 -10.03 -2.79 14.34
CA ARG A 79 -8.66 -3.27 14.21
C ARG A 79 -8.53 -4.80 14.18
N PRO A 80 -9.29 -5.58 14.97
CA PRO A 80 -9.25 -7.04 14.91
C PRO A 80 -9.77 -7.67 13.59
N ASP A 81 -10.43 -6.91 12.74
CA ASP A 81 -10.92 -7.44 11.45
C ASP A 81 -9.82 -7.54 10.39
N VAL A 82 -8.66 -6.91 10.65
CA VAL A 82 -7.54 -6.84 9.69
C VAL A 82 -6.23 -7.10 10.41
N ASP A 83 -5.54 -8.14 10.00
CA ASP A 83 -4.19 -8.41 10.45
C ASP A 83 -3.20 -7.43 9.81
N LEU A 84 -2.09 -7.19 10.48
CA LEU A 84 -1.12 -6.17 10.10
C LEU A 84 0.29 -6.75 10.09
N ASP A 85 1.06 -6.47 9.05
CA ASP A 85 2.48 -6.81 9.00
C ASP A 85 3.25 -5.79 8.13
N HIS A 86 4.57 -5.98 8.00
CA HIS A 86 5.47 -5.13 7.23
C HIS A 86 6.25 -5.92 6.18
N VAL A 87 6.67 -5.24 5.11
CA VAL A 87 7.63 -5.82 4.15
C VAL A 87 8.93 -6.22 4.86
N ILE A 88 9.44 -5.35 5.73
CA ILE A 88 10.59 -5.67 6.59
C ILE A 88 10.23 -5.44 8.06
N SER A 89 10.71 -6.30 8.93
CA SER A 89 10.41 -6.24 10.37
C SER A 89 11.30 -5.27 11.15
N CYS A 90 12.38 -4.79 10.57
CA CYS A 90 13.33 -3.90 11.22
C CYS A 90 13.13 -2.45 10.78
N LYS A 91 13.17 -1.52 11.74
CA LYS A 91 13.10 -0.09 11.45
C LYS A 91 14.31 0.35 10.61
N PRO A 92 14.10 0.98 9.44
CA PRO A 92 15.19 1.62 8.70
C PRO A 92 15.86 2.73 9.51
N PRO A 93 17.16 3.03 9.28
CA PRO A 93 17.86 4.08 10.00
C PRO A 93 17.23 5.46 9.77
N GLY A 94 17.10 6.24 10.84
CA GLY A 94 16.45 7.55 10.87
C GLY A 94 15.12 7.54 11.63
N GLN A 95 14.71 8.72 12.09
CA GLN A 95 13.50 8.89 12.93
C GLN A 95 12.30 9.46 12.18
N GLU A 96 12.48 9.91 10.93
CA GLU A 96 11.49 10.67 10.18
C GLU A 96 11.02 9.96 8.92
N SER A 97 10.01 10.56 8.27
CA SER A 97 9.58 10.15 6.93
C SER A 97 10.77 10.10 5.94
N GLY A 98 10.78 9.10 5.05
CA GLY A 98 11.88 8.89 4.10
C GLY A 98 13.03 8.04 4.64
N SER A 99 12.86 7.37 5.78
CA SER A 99 13.83 6.41 6.33
C SER A 99 14.18 5.31 5.33
N TRP A 100 13.19 4.83 4.57
CA TRP A 100 13.41 3.84 3.51
C TRP A 100 14.40 4.34 2.45
N ARG A 101 14.14 5.51 1.86
CA ARG A 101 15.03 6.11 0.84
C ARG A 101 16.43 6.41 1.39
N ARG A 102 16.54 6.80 2.67
CA ARG A 102 17.85 6.99 3.32
C ARG A 102 18.58 5.67 3.50
N MET A 103 17.87 4.62 3.86
CA MET A 103 18.41 3.26 3.96
C MET A 103 18.95 2.80 2.60
N GLU A 104 18.17 2.93 1.52
CA GLU A 104 18.61 2.59 0.16
C GLU A 104 19.91 3.32 -0.23
N LYS A 105 19.96 4.63 -0.05
CA LYS A 105 21.16 5.43 -0.33
C LYS A 105 22.37 4.99 0.52
N SER A 106 22.14 4.62 1.77
CA SER A 106 23.21 4.15 2.66
C SER A 106 23.70 2.76 2.26
N LEU A 107 22.78 1.89 1.87
CA LEU A 107 23.09 0.56 1.35
C LEU A 107 23.89 0.65 0.03
N ASP A 108 23.50 1.50 -0.89
CA ASP A 108 24.22 1.71 -2.15
C ASP A 108 25.66 2.19 -1.92
N ARG A 109 25.84 3.14 -0.99
CA ARG A 109 27.16 3.63 -0.62
C ARG A 109 28.02 2.52 -0.02
N LEU A 110 27.43 1.73 0.85
CA LEU A 110 28.09 0.61 1.51
C LEU A 110 28.48 -0.47 0.51
N ASN A 111 27.59 -0.83 -0.40
CA ASN A 111 27.81 -1.85 -1.42
C ASN A 111 28.86 -1.42 -2.43
N ARG A 112 28.90 -0.15 -2.86
CA ARG A 112 30.00 0.36 -3.68
C ARG A 112 31.38 0.22 -3.01
N LYS A 113 31.44 0.44 -1.69
CA LYS A 113 32.68 0.22 -0.93
C LYS A 113 33.09 -1.27 -0.88
N ARG A 114 32.14 -2.16 -0.64
CA ARG A 114 32.38 -3.60 -0.58
C ARG A 114 32.89 -4.16 -1.90
N VAL A 115 32.23 -3.80 -3.00
CA VAL A 115 32.63 -4.23 -4.35
C VAL A 115 34.05 -3.77 -4.67
N LYS A 116 34.43 -2.52 -4.33
CA LYS A 116 35.83 -2.03 -4.47
C LYS A 116 36.85 -2.83 -3.64
N GLN A 117 36.41 -3.50 -2.57
CA GLN A 117 37.23 -4.35 -1.71
C GLN A 117 37.17 -5.84 -2.12
N GLY A 118 36.56 -6.16 -3.26
CA GLY A 118 36.40 -7.56 -3.71
C GLY A 118 35.43 -8.38 -2.87
N LYS A 119 34.51 -7.71 -2.12
CA LYS A 119 33.51 -8.36 -1.27
C LYS A 119 32.12 -8.29 -1.95
N ASP A 120 31.31 -9.33 -1.75
CA ASP A 120 29.94 -9.35 -2.23
C ASP A 120 29.10 -8.22 -1.62
N PRO A 121 28.20 -7.60 -2.39
CA PRO A 121 27.29 -6.61 -1.88
C PRO A 121 26.31 -7.23 -0.87
N TYR A 122 25.87 -6.44 0.12
CA TYR A 122 24.77 -6.84 0.98
C TYR A 122 23.48 -6.91 0.19
N PRO A 123 22.63 -7.93 0.39
CA PRO A 123 21.31 -7.98 -0.19
C PRO A 123 20.41 -6.86 0.36
N HIS A 124 19.42 -6.45 -0.41
CA HIS A 124 18.44 -5.49 0.08
C HIS A 124 17.61 -6.07 1.24
N PRO A 125 17.30 -5.31 2.31
CA PRO A 125 16.54 -5.81 3.46
C PRO A 125 15.19 -6.44 3.10
N ALA A 126 14.49 -5.92 2.08
CA ALA A 126 13.25 -6.54 1.59
C ALA A 126 13.47 -7.95 1.03
N ILE A 127 14.61 -8.20 0.37
CA ILE A 127 14.99 -9.55 -0.11
C ILE A 127 15.26 -10.46 1.07
N CYS A 128 15.94 -9.96 2.11
CA CYS A 128 16.21 -10.74 3.32
C CYS A 128 14.94 -11.13 4.08
N CYS A 129 13.96 -10.21 4.15
CA CYS A 129 12.68 -10.45 4.81
C CYS A 129 11.63 -11.14 3.91
N ARG A 130 11.86 -11.26 2.60
CA ARG A 130 10.88 -11.82 1.66
C ARG A 130 10.36 -13.20 2.06
N PRO A 131 11.19 -14.20 2.45
CA PRO A 131 10.67 -15.51 2.83
C PRO A 131 9.69 -15.45 4.00
N ARG A 132 9.97 -14.59 5.00
CA ARG A 132 9.06 -14.34 6.12
C ARG A 132 7.74 -13.71 5.63
N LEU A 133 7.82 -12.69 4.77
CA LEU A 133 6.65 -12.00 4.23
C LEU A 133 5.76 -12.98 3.45
N LEU A 134 6.35 -13.81 2.59
CA LEU A 134 5.61 -14.81 1.80
C LEU A 134 4.91 -15.83 2.71
N ASN A 135 5.61 -16.33 3.74
CA ASN A 135 5.04 -17.26 4.72
C ASN A 135 3.83 -16.68 5.47
N VAL A 136 3.75 -15.37 5.59
CA VAL A 136 2.60 -14.68 6.20
C VAL A 136 1.50 -14.45 5.18
N VAL A 137 1.81 -13.76 4.08
CA VAL A 137 0.79 -13.27 3.15
C VAL A 137 0.08 -14.40 2.37
N SER A 138 0.76 -15.52 2.12
CA SER A 138 0.19 -16.70 1.45
C SER A 138 -1.00 -17.32 2.18
N LYS A 139 -1.20 -17.00 3.44
CA LYS A 139 -2.32 -17.49 4.26
C LYS A 139 -3.62 -16.69 4.05
N TYR A 140 -3.57 -15.60 3.30
CA TYR A 140 -4.69 -14.66 3.17
C TYR A 140 -5.17 -14.58 1.72
N ASP A 141 -6.49 -14.60 1.56
CA ASP A 141 -7.14 -14.41 0.27
C ASP A 141 -7.35 -12.93 -0.08
N LYS A 142 -7.20 -12.04 0.91
CA LYS A 142 -7.54 -10.63 0.83
C LYS A 142 -6.40 -9.81 1.41
N VAL A 143 -5.75 -9.01 0.57
CA VAL A 143 -4.55 -8.27 0.92
C VAL A 143 -4.72 -6.79 0.64
N ILE A 144 -4.38 -5.95 1.60
CA ILE A 144 -4.23 -4.51 1.44
C ILE A 144 -2.74 -4.19 1.43
N THR A 145 -2.27 -3.38 0.49
CA THR A 145 -0.89 -2.89 0.52
C THR A 145 -0.87 -1.39 0.83
N LEU A 146 -0.12 -1.00 1.85
CA LEU A 146 -0.03 0.37 2.34
C LEU A 146 1.23 1.05 1.79
N GLY A 147 1.04 1.85 0.74
CA GLY A 147 2.11 2.59 0.09
C GLY A 147 2.86 1.82 -1.00
N LYS A 148 3.69 2.56 -1.74
CA LYS A 148 4.41 2.03 -2.90
C LYS A 148 5.27 0.81 -2.58
N THR A 149 6.04 0.86 -1.51
CA THR A 149 6.99 -0.22 -1.16
C THR A 149 6.28 -1.56 -0.93
N ALA A 150 5.17 -1.55 -0.19
CA ALA A 150 4.40 -2.76 0.05
C ALA A 150 3.75 -3.28 -1.23
N THR A 151 3.20 -2.40 -2.06
CA THR A 151 2.64 -2.76 -3.37
C THR A 151 3.70 -3.37 -4.27
N THR A 152 4.86 -2.71 -4.42
CA THR A 152 5.97 -3.24 -5.24
C THR A 152 6.49 -4.59 -4.71
N ALA A 153 6.57 -4.75 -3.40
CA ALA A 153 7.06 -6.00 -2.81
C ALA A 153 6.18 -7.22 -3.12
N LEU A 154 4.87 -7.01 -3.27
CA LEU A 154 3.93 -8.10 -3.57
C LEU A 154 3.55 -8.20 -5.05
N THR A 155 3.62 -7.11 -5.81
CA THR A 155 3.17 -7.08 -7.20
C THR A 155 4.29 -6.87 -8.23
N GLY A 156 5.50 -6.55 -7.81
CA GLY A 156 6.58 -6.15 -8.73
C GLY A 156 6.34 -4.81 -9.44
N GLN A 157 5.14 -4.24 -9.34
CA GLN A 157 4.81 -2.97 -10.00
C GLN A 157 5.50 -1.79 -9.31
N SER A 158 6.15 -0.94 -10.09
CA SER A 158 6.94 0.21 -9.60
C SER A 158 6.31 1.58 -9.86
N SER A 159 5.10 1.62 -10.37
CA SER A 159 4.34 2.86 -10.61
C SER A 159 4.13 3.69 -9.34
N SER A 160 3.67 4.92 -9.47
CA SER A 160 3.37 5.75 -8.31
C SER A 160 2.19 5.17 -7.52
N ILE A 161 2.21 5.33 -6.21
CA ILE A 161 1.07 4.85 -5.41
C ILE A 161 -0.22 5.61 -5.74
N GLN A 162 -0.13 6.87 -6.16
CA GLN A 162 -1.29 7.66 -6.56
C GLN A 162 -1.97 7.07 -7.81
N SER A 163 -1.22 6.45 -8.73
CA SER A 163 -1.79 5.80 -9.92
C SER A 163 -2.29 4.38 -9.66
N MET A 164 -1.78 3.70 -8.63
CA MET A 164 -2.17 2.33 -8.31
C MET A 164 -3.27 2.23 -7.25
N ARG A 165 -3.37 3.23 -6.36
CA ARG A 165 -4.28 3.19 -5.21
C ARG A 165 -5.75 3.04 -5.62
N GLY A 166 -6.50 2.33 -4.78
CA GLY A 166 -7.93 2.14 -4.97
C GLY A 166 -8.31 1.29 -6.20
N GLY A 167 -7.33 0.77 -6.93
CA GLY A 167 -7.55 -0.17 -8.04
C GLY A 167 -7.63 -1.60 -7.52
N PRO A 168 -8.81 -2.25 -7.53
CA PRO A 168 -8.92 -3.66 -7.17
C PRO A 168 -8.12 -4.54 -8.13
N MET A 169 -7.31 -5.42 -7.59
CA MET A 169 -6.48 -6.35 -8.35
C MET A 169 -6.83 -7.79 -7.96
N GLN A 170 -7.07 -8.62 -8.96
CA GLN A 170 -7.07 -10.05 -8.77
C GLN A 170 -5.69 -10.57 -9.20
N VAL A 171 -5.03 -11.30 -8.32
CA VAL A 171 -3.72 -11.90 -8.56
C VAL A 171 -3.84 -13.42 -8.53
N ASP A 172 -3.11 -14.09 -9.39
CA ASP A 172 -3.11 -15.53 -9.60
C ASP A 172 -1.78 -16.16 -9.18
N ASP A 173 -1.59 -17.42 -9.47
CA ASP A 173 -0.41 -18.23 -9.15
C ASP A 173 0.87 -17.86 -9.93
N ASN A 174 0.83 -16.91 -10.86
CA ASN A 174 2.04 -16.30 -11.41
C ASN A 174 2.82 -15.49 -10.36
N TRP A 175 2.22 -15.27 -9.19
CA TRP A 175 2.81 -14.55 -8.07
C TRP A 175 3.28 -15.53 -7.00
N ASP A 176 4.54 -15.47 -6.61
CA ASP A 176 5.20 -16.40 -5.69
C ASP A 176 4.61 -16.52 -4.26
N TRP A 177 3.61 -15.71 -3.93
CA TRP A 177 2.85 -15.77 -2.68
C TRP A 177 1.41 -16.28 -2.85
N VAL A 178 0.98 -16.52 -4.07
CA VAL A 178 -0.31 -17.12 -4.38
C VAL A 178 -0.11 -18.63 -4.57
N PRO A 179 -0.91 -19.48 -3.91
CA PRO A 179 -0.82 -20.93 -4.10
C PRO A 179 -1.13 -21.34 -5.55
N GLU A 180 -0.60 -22.48 -5.96
CA GLU A 180 -0.88 -23.07 -7.24
C GLU A 180 -2.40 -23.18 -7.48
N ASN A 181 -2.86 -22.78 -8.67
CA ASN A 181 -4.27 -22.66 -9.07
C ASN A 181 -5.12 -21.75 -8.15
N GLY A 182 -4.48 -20.94 -7.32
CA GLY A 182 -5.13 -19.99 -6.44
C GLY A 182 -5.33 -18.62 -7.07
N THR A 183 -6.27 -17.87 -6.51
CA THR A 183 -6.45 -16.44 -6.79
C THR A 183 -6.55 -15.68 -5.48
N ARG A 184 -6.05 -14.44 -5.47
CA ARG A 184 -6.11 -13.55 -4.31
C ARG A 184 -6.62 -12.17 -4.73
N LYS A 185 -7.26 -11.51 -3.80
CA LYS A 185 -7.71 -10.12 -3.97
C LYS A 185 -6.71 -9.18 -3.33
N LEU A 186 -6.22 -8.19 -4.06
CA LEU A 186 -5.28 -7.20 -3.55
C LEU A 186 -5.77 -5.79 -3.88
N LEU A 187 -5.71 -4.88 -2.90
CA LEU A 187 -6.02 -3.48 -3.13
C LEU A 187 -4.89 -2.58 -2.56
N PRO A 188 -4.20 -1.84 -3.44
CA PRO A 188 -3.22 -0.85 -3.03
C PRO A 188 -3.88 0.40 -2.44
N MET A 189 -3.29 0.95 -1.37
CA MET A 189 -3.74 2.18 -0.72
C MET A 189 -2.58 3.11 -0.39
N LEU A 190 -2.91 4.36 -0.09
CA LEU A 190 -1.98 5.28 0.56
C LEU A 190 -1.59 4.75 1.94
N HIS A 191 -0.33 4.90 2.31
CA HIS A 191 0.10 4.60 3.68
C HIS A 191 -0.48 5.67 4.64
N PRO A 192 -1.06 5.30 5.80
CA PRO A 192 -1.64 6.27 6.73
C PRO A 192 -0.71 7.40 7.15
N SER A 193 0.60 7.15 7.24
CA SER A 193 1.59 8.20 7.51
C SER A 193 1.69 9.27 6.40
N PHE A 194 1.24 8.98 5.18
CA PHE A 194 1.16 9.97 4.12
C PHE A 194 0.12 11.05 4.46
N ILE A 195 -1.01 10.65 5.06
CA ILE A 195 -2.09 11.56 5.45
C ILE A 195 -1.62 12.59 6.49
N LEU A 196 -0.68 12.22 7.35
CA LEU A 196 -0.11 13.15 8.33
C LEU A 196 0.65 14.32 7.68
N ARG A 197 1.15 14.14 6.46
CA ARG A 197 1.87 15.16 5.67
C ARG A 197 1.00 15.84 4.63
N ALA A 198 -0.07 15.19 4.21
CA ALA A 198 -1.02 15.65 3.20
C ALA A 198 -2.47 15.39 3.67
N PRO A 199 -2.99 16.14 4.65
CA PRO A 199 -4.31 15.89 5.25
C PRO A 199 -5.47 15.97 4.27
N SER A 200 -5.33 16.72 3.18
CA SER A 200 -6.33 16.81 2.12
C SER A 200 -6.62 15.47 1.43
N TRP A 201 -5.73 14.48 1.55
CA TRP A 201 -5.91 13.14 1.00
C TRP A 201 -6.61 12.17 1.96
N ARG A 202 -7.06 12.62 3.12
CA ARG A 202 -7.71 11.75 4.11
C ARG A 202 -8.98 11.10 3.56
N HIS A 203 -9.81 11.86 2.86
CA HIS A 203 -11.02 11.31 2.23
C HIS A 203 -10.70 10.24 1.19
N VAL A 204 -9.56 10.34 0.51
CA VAL A 204 -9.09 9.33 -0.44
C VAL A 204 -8.74 8.03 0.27
N LEU A 205 -8.02 8.08 1.41
CA LEU A 205 -7.75 6.89 2.22
C LEU A 205 -9.04 6.21 2.69
N HIS A 206 -10.02 7.00 3.15
CA HIS A 206 -11.32 6.48 3.60
C HIS A 206 -12.10 5.82 2.45
N SER A 207 -12.12 6.44 1.27
CA SER A 207 -12.77 5.90 0.08
C SER A 207 -12.12 4.59 -0.38
N ASP A 208 -10.79 4.52 -0.40
CA ASP A 208 -10.06 3.31 -0.77
C ASP A 208 -10.32 2.18 0.23
N MET A 209 -10.38 2.49 1.52
CA MET A 209 -10.69 1.52 2.58
C MET A 209 -12.10 0.93 2.39
N ALA A 210 -13.10 1.78 2.21
CA ALA A 210 -14.47 1.34 1.96
C ALA A 210 -14.58 0.50 0.68
N LYS A 211 -13.86 0.91 -0.39
CA LYS A 211 -13.78 0.14 -1.64
C LYS A 211 -13.15 -1.23 -1.42
N ALA A 212 -12.05 -1.30 -0.63
CA ALA A 212 -11.37 -2.57 -0.34
C ALA A 212 -12.34 -3.57 0.32
N PHE A 213 -13.07 -3.16 1.34
CA PHE A 213 -14.01 -4.05 2.00
C PHE A 213 -15.16 -4.47 1.09
N ARG A 214 -15.74 -3.53 0.33
CA ARG A 214 -16.77 -3.88 -0.67
C ARG A 214 -16.23 -4.86 -1.73
N TRP A 215 -14.98 -4.71 -2.16
CA TRP A 215 -14.32 -5.63 -3.07
C TRP A 215 -14.12 -7.01 -2.44
N PHE A 216 -13.65 -7.05 -1.21
CA PHE A 216 -13.40 -8.29 -0.48
C PHE A 216 -14.70 -9.04 -0.13
N ASP A 217 -15.75 -8.30 0.20
CA ASP A 217 -17.06 -8.87 0.53
C ASP A 217 -17.89 -9.23 -0.74
N GLY A 218 -17.36 -8.94 -1.94
CA GLY A 218 -18.07 -9.19 -3.20
C GLY A 218 -19.25 -8.26 -3.45
N THR A 219 -19.37 -7.18 -2.70
CA THR A 219 -20.46 -6.18 -2.84
C THR A 219 -20.08 -4.99 -3.71
N LEU A 220 -18.80 -4.86 -4.07
CA LEU A 220 -18.39 -3.86 -5.06
C LEU A 220 -18.97 -4.26 -6.41
N ARG A 221 -19.90 -3.45 -6.92
CA ARG A 221 -20.45 -3.59 -8.25
C ARG A 221 -19.77 -2.58 -9.16
N TRP A 222 -19.34 -3.03 -10.30
CA TRP A 222 -19.03 -2.20 -11.43
C TRP A 222 -20.12 -2.42 -12.45
N THR A 223 -20.85 -1.38 -12.78
CA THR A 223 -21.70 -1.33 -13.96
C THR A 223 -21.00 -0.44 -14.95
N ASP A 224 -20.75 -0.95 -16.14
CA ASP A 224 -20.30 -0.08 -17.22
C ASP A 224 -21.36 0.99 -17.40
N PRO A 225 -21.01 2.27 -17.38
CA PRO A 225 -21.97 3.32 -17.61
C PRO A 225 -22.49 3.20 -19.05
N ASP A 226 -23.80 3.32 -19.24
CA ASP A 226 -24.36 3.54 -20.56
C ASP A 226 -23.81 4.85 -21.07
N SER A 227 -22.92 4.79 -22.05
CA SER A 227 -22.28 5.97 -22.62
C SER A 227 -22.68 6.14 -24.07
N VAL A 228 -23.14 7.32 -24.43
CA VAL A 228 -23.38 7.73 -25.82
C VAL A 228 -22.27 8.70 -26.23
N ILE A 229 -21.51 8.33 -27.25
CA ILE A 229 -20.45 9.18 -27.80
C ILE A 229 -21.02 10.00 -28.94
N ASN A 230 -20.83 11.31 -28.89
CA ASN A 230 -21.37 12.26 -29.87
C ASN A 230 -22.91 12.17 -30.03
N PRO A 231 -23.69 12.33 -28.95
CA PRO A 231 -25.14 12.31 -29.04
C PRO A 231 -25.64 13.43 -29.93
N THR A 232 -26.74 13.17 -30.58
CA THR A 232 -27.49 14.26 -31.27
C THR A 232 -28.02 15.27 -30.24
N PRO A 233 -28.29 16.52 -30.63
CA PRO A 233 -28.88 17.50 -29.72
C PRO A 233 -30.23 17.07 -29.13
N GLN A 234 -30.95 16.20 -29.81
CA GLN A 234 -32.21 15.65 -29.31
C GLN A 234 -31.97 14.60 -28.23
N GLU A 235 -31.11 13.61 -28.49
CA GLU A 235 -30.74 12.59 -27.52
C GLU A 235 -30.16 13.21 -26.23
N LEU A 236 -29.30 14.23 -26.36
CA LEU A 236 -28.76 14.94 -25.22
C LEU A 236 -29.86 15.65 -24.41
N ARG A 237 -30.83 16.32 -25.09
CA ARG A 237 -31.95 16.95 -24.39
C ARG A 237 -32.85 15.96 -23.68
N GLU A 238 -33.15 14.83 -24.31
CA GLU A 238 -33.96 13.75 -23.72
C GLU A 238 -33.27 13.14 -22.51
N TRP A 239 -31.97 12.97 -22.60
CA TRP A 239 -31.16 12.45 -21.48
C TRP A 239 -31.09 13.45 -20.31
N LEU A 240 -30.83 14.73 -20.57
CA LEU A 240 -30.81 15.79 -19.56
C LEU A 240 -32.17 16.07 -18.93
N ALA A 241 -33.27 15.72 -19.59
CA ALA A 241 -34.61 15.84 -19.02
C ALA A 241 -34.94 14.75 -17.99
N GLN A 242 -34.14 13.72 -17.87
CA GLN A 242 -34.35 12.68 -16.87
C GLN A 242 -34.05 13.21 -15.45
N PRO A 243 -34.82 12.84 -14.44
CA PRO A 243 -34.57 13.26 -13.07
C PRO A 243 -33.24 12.68 -12.58
N ALA A 244 -32.34 13.52 -12.13
CA ALA A 244 -31.07 13.10 -11.52
C ALA A 244 -30.84 13.88 -10.23
N PRO A 245 -30.26 13.26 -9.19
CA PRO A 245 -29.96 13.94 -7.93
C PRO A 245 -28.85 15.00 -8.07
N PHE A 246 -27.98 14.82 -9.04
CA PHE A 246 -26.91 15.77 -9.43
C PHE A 246 -26.46 15.46 -10.85
N TRP A 247 -25.81 16.42 -11.47
CA TRP A 247 -25.13 16.29 -12.74
C TRP A 247 -23.63 16.57 -12.53
N ALA A 248 -22.79 15.76 -13.12
CA ALA A 248 -21.37 16.01 -13.20
C ALA A 248 -20.99 16.31 -14.66
N TYR A 249 -20.06 17.21 -14.88
CA TYR A 249 -19.50 17.44 -16.19
C TYR A 249 -17.98 17.63 -16.12
N ASP A 250 -17.32 17.26 -17.18
CA ASP A 250 -15.89 17.46 -17.39
C ASP A 250 -15.68 18.00 -18.79
N VAL A 251 -14.67 18.82 -18.98
CA VAL A 251 -14.38 19.48 -20.25
C VAL A 251 -12.92 19.35 -20.62
N GLU A 252 -12.65 19.07 -21.89
CA GLU A 252 -11.32 19.11 -22.45
C GLU A 252 -11.21 20.30 -23.41
N THR A 253 -10.11 21.01 -23.31
CA THR A 253 -9.83 22.20 -24.11
C THR A 253 -8.47 22.09 -24.83
N ASP A 254 -8.24 22.93 -25.82
CA ASP A 254 -6.95 22.98 -26.54
C ASP A 254 -5.91 23.88 -25.86
N GLY A 255 -6.23 24.46 -24.71
CA GLY A 255 -5.34 25.32 -23.92
C GLY A 255 -5.81 25.41 -22.47
N ILE A 256 -5.03 26.10 -21.64
CA ILE A 256 -5.28 26.30 -20.22
C ILE A 256 -5.85 27.68 -19.89
N GLU A 257 -5.83 28.62 -20.83
CA GLU A 257 -6.34 29.99 -20.63
C GLU A 257 -7.84 30.03 -20.97
N PRO A 258 -8.73 30.23 -20.00
CA PRO A 258 -10.19 30.05 -20.17
C PRO A 258 -10.83 30.94 -21.24
N LEU A 259 -10.22 32.09 -21.56
CA LEU A 259 -10.75 33.04 -22.54
C LEU A 259 -10.11 32.86 -23.93
N GLU A 260 -9.07 32.08 -24.09
CA GLU A 260 -8.32 31.90 -25.32
C GLU A 260 -8.35 30.48 -25.87
N CYS A 261 -8.85 29.51 -25.09
CA CYS A 261 -8.92 28.12 -25.50
C CYS A 261 -10.30 27.77 -26.09
N ASN A 262 -10.30 26.79 -26.99
CA ASN A 262 -11.53 26.23 -27.53
C ASN A 262 -11.91 24.95 -26.78
N LEU A 263 -13.17 24.77 -26.54
CA LEU A 263 -13.72 23.54 -26.02
C LEU A 263 -13.56 22.42 -27.06
N ARG A 264 -12.99 21.31 -26.66
CA ARG A 264 -12.78 20.11 -27.50
C ARG A 264 -13.85 19.07 -27.25
N THR A 265 -14.07 18.73 -26.01
CA THR A 265 -15.08 17.75 -25.60
C THR A 265 -15.75 18.16 -24.29
N ILE A 266 -16.99 17.71 -24.12
CA ILE A 266 -17.71 17.74 -22.84
C ILE A 266 -18.13 16.31 -22.54
N ALA A 267 -17.85 15.84 -21.33
CA ALA A 267 -18.47 14.65 -20.76
C ALA A 267 -19.50 15.09 -19.71
N ILE A 268 -20.68 14.51 -19.74
CA ILE A 268 -21.74 14.76 -18.76
C ILE A 268 -22.21 13.43 -18.18
N ALA A 269 -22.33 13.36 -16.83
CA ALA A 269 -22.71 12.14 -16.11
C ALA A 269 -23.75 12.44 -15.02
#